data_b0c3ec3a9c60e27ee7edc0e767781544
#
_entry.id   b0c3ec3a9c60e27ee7edc0e767781544
#
_cell.length_a   1.000
_cell.length_b   1.000
_cell.length_c   1.000
_cell.angle_alpha   90.00
_cell.angle_beta   90.00
_cell.angle_gamma   90.00
#
_symmetry.space_group_name_H-M   'P 1'
#
loop_
_entity.id
_entity.type
_entity.pdbx_description
1 polymer ?
#
loop_
_entity_poly.entity_id
_entity_poly.type
_entity_poly.pdbx_seq_one_letter_code
_entity_poly.pdbx_strand_id
1 'polypeptide(L)'
;MLICGKRTKGQTGDAQMPSMNSNIGEIGRGFAAFLSPPPEGVVRFTVGQPDFRTPQPVVNTAKQALDDGLHGYTRSQGSEEVCQAVASYLTKYDLDVDANDVVVSPGCKQALLYAMMSCLNPGDEVLLFAPAWPSYDGMLKLIGAIPIHVPVNRENYHPDMDATRAAITSKTKAIVINSPNNP
;
A
#
# COMPACT_ATOMS: atom_id res chain seq x y z
N MET A 1 7.21 18.12 -1.85
CA MET A 1 8.31 17.88 -0.89
C MET A 1 7.88 18.53 0.42
N LEU A 2 7.37 17.73 1.37
CA LEU A 2 7.03 18.21 2.71
C LEU A 2 8.34 18.21 3.52
N ILE A 3 8.85 19.40 3.84
CA ILE A 3 9.99 19.55 4.73
C ILE A 3 9.44 19.58 6.16
N CYS A 4 9.52 18.45 6.86
CA CYS A 4 9.34 18.45 8.31
C CYS A 4 10.58 19.14 8.92
N GLY A 5 10.42 20.39 9.40
CA GLY A 5 11.51 21.27 9.75
C GLY A 5 12.38 20.75 10.91
N LYS A 6 13.68 20.60 10.66
CA LYS A 6 14.68 20.60 11.73
C LYS A 6 14.84 22.03 12.22
N ARG A 7 14.77 22.25 13.54
CA ARG A 7 15.17 23.53 14.15
C ARG A 7 16.60 23.88 13.71
N THR A 8 16.77 24.99 13.04
CA THR A 8 18.08 25.62 12.90
C THR A 8 18.44 26.28 14.25
N LYS A 9 19.66 26.06 14.73
CA LYS A 9 20.19 26.74 15.94
C LYS A 9 20.11 28.26 15.73
N GLY A 10 19.26 28.94 16.53
CA GLY A 10 19.16 30.39 16.51
C GLY A 10 17.77 31.01 16.58
N GLN A 11 16.68 30.23 16.53
CA GLN A 11 15.35 30.79 16.71
C GLN A 11 14.92 30.79 18.19
N THR A 12 15.02 31.95 18.81
CA THR A 12 14.39 32.29 20.10
C THR A 12 12.98 32.78 19.84
N GLY A 13 12.01 31.90 19.94
CA GLY A 13 10.58 32.25 19.90
C GLY A 13 9.78 30.97 20.13
N ASP A 14 8.79 31.04 21.03
CA ASP A 14 7.91 29.94 21.44
C ASP A 14 6.93 29.50 20.34
N ALA A 15 7.38 29.37 19.08
CA ALA A 15 6.61 28.73 18.05
C ALA A 15 6.61 27.23 18.32
N GLN A 16 5.60 26.75 19.04
CA GLN A 16 5.37 25.33 19.26
C GLN A 16 5.20 24.64 17.91
N MET A 17 6.15 23.78 17.56
CA MET A 17 6.02 22.97 16.35
C MET A 17 4.70 22.16 16.43
N PRO A 18 3.93 22.08 15.34
CA PRO A 18 2.75 21.24 15.33
C PRO A 18 3.11 19.83 15.78
N SER A 19 2.30 19.25 16.67
CA SER A 19 2.47 17.87 17.07
C SER A 19 2.24 16.95 15.87
N MET A 20 3.00 15.86 15.79
CA MET A 20 2.77 14.81 14.80
C MET A 20 1.37 14.22 15.02
N ASN A 21 0.67 13.88 13.93
CA ASN A 21 -0.57 13.12 14.01
C ASN A 21 -0.36 11.86 14.85
N SER A 22 -1.21 11.63 15.85
CA SER A 22 -1.10 10.49 16.78
C SER A 22 -1.05 9.14 16.04
N ASN A 23 -1.84 8.99 14.99
CA ASN A 23 -1.87 7.76 14.20
C ASN A 23 -0.52 7.45 13.52
N ILE A 24 0.25 8.49 13.14
CA ILE A 24 1.58 8.31 12.57
C ILE A 24 2.57 7.79 13.62
N GLY A 25 2.44 8.23 14.87
CA GLY A 25 3.28 7.75 15.97
C GLY A 25 3.15 6.25 16.22
N GLU A 26 1.99 5.68 15.98
CA GLU A 26 1.70 4.26 16.17
C GLU A 26 2.17 3.34 15.03
N ILE A 27 2.46 3.89 13.84
CA ILE A 27 2.86 3.11 12.68
C ILE A 27 4.28 2.53 12.83
N GLY A 28 5.11 3.13 13.69
CA GLY A 28 6.50 2.73 13.88
C GLY A 28 7.36 2.97 12.62
N ARG A 29 8.49 2.24 12.53
CA ARG A 29 9.40 2.36 11.38
C ARG A 29 8.91 1.68 10.11
N GLY A 30 7.85 0.88 10.19
CA GLY A 30 7.25 0.20 9.05
C GLY A 30 8.28 -0.53 8.19
N PHE A 31 8.08 -0.48 6.88
CA PHE A 31 8.97 -1.15 5.91
C PHE A 31 10.43 -0.67 5.96
N ALA A 32 10.70 0.56 6.40
CA ALA A 32 12.05 1.09 6.49
C ALA A 32 12.95 0.27 7.45
N ALA A 33 12.38 -0.41 8.44
CA ALA A 33 13.13 -1.29 9.32
C ALA A 33 13.77 -2.48 8.59
N PHE A 34 13.14 -2.93 7.50
CA PHE A 34 13.64 -4.05 6.69
C PHE A 34 14.71 -3.62 5.66
N LEU A 35 14.91 -2.33 5.45
CA LEU A 35 15.90 -1.80 4.51
C LEU A 35 17.28 -1.59 5.14
N SER A 36 17.39 -1.65 6.47
CA SER A 36 18.68 -1.55 7.15
C SER A 36 19.62 -2.67 6.70
N PRO A 37 20.91 -2.42 6.48
CA PRO A 37 21.87 -3.46 6.11
C PRO A 37 21.84 -4.62 7.13
N PRO A 38 21.87 -5.88 6.69
CA PRO A 38 21.95 -7.01 7.62
C PRO A 38 23.33 -7.01 8.29
N PRO A 39 23.46 -7.64 9.46
CA PRO A 39 24.77 -7.93 10.04
C PRO A 39 25.63 -8.75 9.06
N GLU A 40 26.94 -8.69 9.24
CA GLU A 40 27.89 -9.45 8.44
C GLU A 40 27.60 -10.96 8.51
N GLY A 41 27.64 -11.65 7.38
CA GLY A 41 27.36 -13.08 7.30
C GLY A 41 25.88 -13.48 7.28
N VAL A 42 24.96 -12.52 7.39
CA VAL A 42 23.51 -12.81 7.35
C VAL A 42 22.96 -12.63 5.95
N VAL A 43 22.35 -13.68 5.41
CA VAL A 43 21.60 -13.63 4.14
C VAL A 43 20.20 -13.08 4.41
N ARG A 44 19.81 -12.05 3.64
CA ARG A 44 18.52 -11.38 3.81
C ARG A 44 17.45 -11.96 2.89
N PHE A 45 16.28 -12.28 3.48
CA PHE A 45 15.06 -12.67 2.77
C PHE A 45 13.87 -11.73 3.06
N THR A 46 14.14 -10.54 3.61
CA THR A 46 13.09 -9.61 4.09
C THR A 46 12.48 -8.74 2.98
N VAL A 47 13.13 -8.64 1.83
CA VAL A 47 12.68 -7.81 0.71
C VAL A 47 12.74 -8.64 -0.57
N GLY A 48 11.58 -8.86 -1.19
CA GLY A 48 11.46 -9.49 -2.50
C GLY A 48 11.56 -8.42 -3.60
N GLN A 49 12.77 -8.14 -4.06
CA GLN A 49 12.99 -7.26 -5.20
C GLN A 49 13.58 -8.07 -6.35
N PRO A 50 12.94 -8.04 -7.55
CA PRO A 50 13.52 -8.67 -8.74
C PRO A 50 14.89 -8.08 -9.06
N ASP A 51 15.84 -8.93 -9.42
CA ASP A 51 17.19 -8.53 -9.87
C ASP A 51 17.29 -8.36 -11.38
N PHE A 52 16.23 -8.73 -12.13
CA PHE A 52 16.14 -8.49 -13.56
C PHE A 52 15.95 -7.02 -13.89
N ARG A 53 16.57 -6.59 -14.98
CA ARG A 53 16.34 -5.23 -15.51
C ARG A 53 14.95 -5.12 -16.11
N THR A 54 14.40 -3.90 -16.12
CA THR A 54 13.19 -3.59 -16.86
C THR A 54 13.35 -4.00 -18.33
N PRO A 55 12.38 -4.69 -18.95
CA PRO A 55 12.44 -5.09 -20.35
C PRO A 55 12.75 -3.90 -21.26
N GLN A 56 13.64 -4.11 -22.24
CA GLN A 56 14.12 -3.03 -23.10
C GLN A 56 13.01 -2.29 -23.87
N PRO A 57 11.94 -2.97 -24.37
CA PRO A 57 10.82 -2.25 -25.00
C PRO A 57 10.16 -1.24 -24.06
N VAL A 58 9.96 -1.59 -22.79
CA VAL A 58 9.38 -0.67 -21.79
C VAL A 58 10.28 0.54 -21.56
N VAL A 59 11.60 0.31 -21.45
CA VAL A 59 12.59 1.39 -21.30
C VAL A 59 12.58 2.33 -22.50
N ASN A 60 12.52 1.77 -23.71
CA ASN A 60 12.52 2.55 -24.94
C ASN A 60 11.23 3.39 -25.06
N THR A 61 10.06 2.80 -24.74
CA THR A 61 8.78 3.52 -24.76
C THR A 61 8.78 4.67 -23.74
N ALA A 62 9.33 4.46 -22.54
CA ALA A 62 9.41 5.52 -21.55
C ALA A 62 10.32 6.68 -21.99
N LYS A 63 11.45 6.39 -22.64
CA LYS A 63 12.33 7.41 -23.22
C LYS A 63 11.62 8.19 -24.34
N GLN A 64 10.96 7.48 -25.24
CA GLN A 64 10.22 8.11 -26.32
C GLN A 64 9.11 9.02 -25.80
N ALA A 65 8.36 8.58 -24.78
CA ALA A 65 7.34 9.40 -24.15
C ALA A 65 7.88 10.72 -23.58
N LEU A 66 9.09 10.70 -23.02
CA LEU A 66 9.76 11.92 -22.56
C LEU A 66 10.19 12.82 -23.74
N ASP A 67 10.74 12.24 -24.79
CA ASP A 67 11.15 12.97 -26.01
C ASP A 67 9.94 13.60 -26.71
N ASP A 68 8.79 12.92 -26.68
CA ASP A 68 7.50 13.39 -27.23
C ASP A 68 6.80 14.42 -26.33
N GLY A 69 7.36 14.75 -25.17
CA GLY A 69 6.79 15.72 -24.23
C GLY A 69 5.59 15.20 -23.43
N LEU A 70 5.39 13.88 -23.33
CA LEU A 70 4.29 13.25 -22.59
C LEU A 70 4.54 13.25 -21.07
N HIS A 71 4.85 14.41 -20.51
CA HIS A 71 5.14 14.60 -19.09
C HIS A 71 4.28 15.72 -18.44
N GLY A 72 3.19 16.12 -19.10
CA GLY A 72 2.23 17.09 -18.58
C GLY A 72 1.24 16.49 -17.59
N TYR A 73 0.28 17.31 -17.18
CA TYR A 73 -0.83 16.85 -16.33
C TYR A 73 -1.72 15.87 -17.08
N THR A 74 -2.13 14.81 -16.38
CA THR A 74 -3.16 13.86 -16.83
C THR A 74 -4.49 14.16 -16.12
N ARG A 75 -5.55 13.42 -16.47
CA ARG A 75 -6.77 13.35 -15.65
C ARG A 75 -6.42 12.79 -14.26
N SER A 76 -7.26 13.08 -13.25
CA SER A 76 -7.06 12.60 -11.87
C SER A 76 -7.00 11.06 -11.77
N GLN A 77 -7.66 10.36 -12.68
CA GLN A 77 -7.66 8.90 -12.76
C GLN A 77 -6.40 8.33 -13.46
N GLY A 78 -5.67 9.14 -14.20
CA GLY A 78 -4.58 8.74 -15.10
C GLY A 78 -4.90 9.04 -16.56
N SER A 79 -3.96 8.78 -17.48
CA SER A 79 -4.24 8.94 -18.89
C SER A 79 -5.31 7.96 -19.35
N GLU A 80 -6.10 8.35 -20.35
CA GLU A 80 -7.19 7.52 -20.87
C GLU A 80 -6.68 6.22 -21.46
N GLU A 81 -5.57 6.29 -22.19
CA GLU A 81 -4.94 5.13 -22.83
C GLU A 81 -4.50 4.09 -21.80
N VAL A 82 -3.93 4.53 -20.67
CA VAL A 82 -3.51 3.62 -19.60
C VAL A 82 -4.73 3.00 -18.92
N CYS A 83 -5.76 3.80 -18.59
CA CYS A 83 -7.00 3.28 -18.01
C CYS A 83 -7.66 2.24 -18.93
N GLN A 84 -7.74 2.53 -20.24
CA GLN A 84 -8.26 1.60 -21.25
C GLN A 84 -7.44 0.30 -21.34
N ALA A 85 -6.11 0.42 -21.31
CA ALA A 85 -5.22 -0.74 -21.35
C ALA A 85 -5.40 -1.63 -20.10
N VAL A 86 -5.57 -1.03 -18.93
CA VAL A 86 -5.83 -1.76 -17.67
C VAL A 86 -7.20 -2.44 -17.72
N ALA A 87 -8.25 -1.74 -18.11
CA ALA A 87 -9.59 -2.31 -18.26
C ALA A 87 -9.57 -3.51 -19.23
N SER A 88 -8.96 -3.34 -20.39
CA SER A 88 -8.79 -4.43 -21.38
C SER A 88 -7.98 -5.61 -20.84
N TYR A 89 -6.98 -5.38 -20.00
CA TYR A 89 -6.23 -6.45 -19.35
C TYR A 89 -7.09 -7.24 -18.35
N LEU A 90 -7.95 -6.56 -17.61
CA LEU A 90 -8.79 -7.17 -16.57
C LEU A 90 -9.89 -8.07 -17.13
N THR A 91 -10.27 -7.92 -18.41
CA THR A 91 -11.21 -8.85 -19.05
C THR A 91 -10.71 -10.30 -19.07
N LYS A 92 -9.38 -10.53 -18.97
CA LYS A 92 -8.79 -11.87 -18.86
C LYS A 92 -9.20 -12.61 -17.56
N TYR A 93 -9.73 -11.89 -16.59
CA TYR A 93 -10.17 -12.40 -15.30
C TYR A 93 -11.69 -12.34 -15.15
N ASP A 94 -12.41 -12.24 -16.26
CA ASP A 94 -13.88 -12.12 -16.31
C ASP A 94 -14.40 -10.92 -15.49
N LEU A 95 -13.62 -9.84 -15.41
CA LEU A 95 -14.02 -8.60 -14.76
C LEU A 95 -14.62 -7.65 -15.82
N ASP A 96 -15.88 -7.25 -15.59
CA ASP A 96 -16.58 -6.25 -16.41
C ASP A 96 -16.27 -4.86 -15.85
N VAL A 97 -15.19 -4.27 -16.34
CA VAL A 97 -14.73 -2.93 -15.97
C VAL A 97 -14.40 -2.13 -17.21
N ASP A 98 -14.70 -0.83 -17.18
CA ASP A 98 -14.31 0.10 -18.24
C ASP A 98 -13.20 1.07 -17.76
N ALA A 99 -12.72 1.93 -18.64
CA ALA A 99 -11.64 2.87 -18.33
C ALA A 99 -12.01 3.88 -17.23
N ASN A 100 -13.31 4.12 -16.98
CA ASN A 100 -13.77 5.03 -15.93
C ASN A 100 -13.75 4.40 -14.53
N ASP A 101 -13.72 3.05 -14.47
CA ASP A 101 -13.60 2.30 -13.22
C ASP A 101 -12.13 2.18 -12.76
N VAL A 102 -11.18 2.64 -13.58
CA VAL A 102 -9.74 2.51 -13.31
C VAL A 102 -9.18 3.81 -12.75
N VAL A 103 -8.45 3.71 -11.65
CA VAL A 103 -7.63 4.78 -11.10
C VAL A 103 -6.18 4.34 -11.01
N VAL A 104 -5.30 5.05 -11.69
CA VAL A 104 -3.85 4.80 -11.67
C VAL A 104 -3.21 5.57 -10.53
N SER A 105 -2.34 4.90 -9.78
CA SER A 105 -1.63 5.50 -8.65
C SER A 105 -0.14 5.14 -8.68
N PRO A 106 0.72 5.91 -7.99
CA PRO A 106 2.15 5.60 -7.86
C PRO A 106 2.40 4.35 -7.01
N GLY A 107 2.18 3.18 -7.60
CA GLY A 107 2.39 1.88 -6.99
C GLY A 107 1.22 1.35 -6.16
N CYS A 108 1.21 0.03 -5.98
CA CYS A 108 0.14 -0.73 -5.32
C CYS A 108 -0.14 -0.25 -3.88
N LYS A 109 0.89 0.12 -3.13
CA LYS A 109 0.71 0.58 -1.74
C LYS A 109 -0.19 1.81 -1.65
N GLN A 110 -0.03 2.76 -2.56
CA GLN A 110 -0.85 3.97 -2.58
C GLN A 110 -2.26 3.67 -3.09
N ALA A 111 -2.40 2.78 -4.08
CA ALA A 111 -3.72 2.31 -4.54
C ALA A 111 -4.52 1.68 -3.39
N LEU A 112 -3.90 0.79 -2.62
CA LEU A 112 -4.52 0.15 -1.46
C LEU A 112 -4.92 1.16 -0.38
N LEU A 113 -4.05 2.14 -0.09
CA LEU A 113 -4.39 3.20 0.87
C LEU A 113 -5.61 4.00 0.41
N TYR A 114 -5.67 4.38 -0.86
CA TYR A 114 -6.82 5.10 -1.40
C TYR A 114 -8.11 4.27 -1.35
N ALA A 115 -8.04 2.99 -1.69
CA ALA A 115 -9.18 2.08 -1.58
C ALA A 115 -9.67 1.97 -0.12
N MET A 116 -8.75 1.81 0.83
CA MET A 116 -9.08 1.77 2.26
C MET A 116 -9.69 3.09 2.73
N MET A 117 -9.11 4.23 2.37
CA MET A 117 -9.64 5.56 2.73
C MET A 117 -11.03 5.82 2.15
N SER A 118 -11.37 5.25 1.00
CA SER A 118 -12.69 5.42 0.38
C SER A 118 -13.79 4.58 1.02
N CYS A 119 -13.42 3.48 1.71
CA CYS A 119 -14.36 2.50 2.24
C CYS A 119 -14.46 2.48 3.76
N LEU A 120 -13.45 2.99 4.47
CA LEU A 120 -13.30 2.83 5.91
C LEU A 120 -13.33 4.17 6.65
N ASN A 121 -13.92 4.15 7.83
CA ASN A 121 -13.91 5.26 8.78
C ASN A 121 -13.05 4.92 10.01
N PRO A 122 -12.60 5.93 10.78
CA PRO A 122 -11.96 5.67 12.07
C PRO A 122 -12.84 4.80 12.98
N GLY A 123 -12.25 3.74 13.54
CA GLY A 123 -12.93 2.77 14.40
C GLY A 123 -13.54 1.57 13.66
N ASP A 124 -13.58 1.56 12.33
CA ASP A 124 -13.97 0.38 11.56
C ASP A 124 -12.91 -0.73 11.72
N GLU A 125 -13.36 -1.96 11.87
CA GLU A 125 -12.52 -3.14 11.98
C GLU A 125 -12.31 -3.80 10.62
N VAL A 126 -11.06 -4.22 10.37
CA VAL A 126 -10.67 -4.91 9.13
C VAL A 126 -9.94 -6.20 9.47
N LEU A 127 -10.46 -7.33 9.01
CA LEU A 127 -9.84 -8.63 9.23
C LEU A 127 -8.65 -8.82 8.28
N LEU A 128 -7.53 -9.25 8.85
CA LEU A 128 -6.30 -9.61 8.15
C LEU A 128 -5.93 -11.05 8.50
N PHE A 129 -5.70 -11.89 7.50
CA PHE A 129 -5.20 -13.25 7.73
C PHE A 129 -3.71 -13.22 8.03
N ALA A 130 -3.32 -13.73 9.22
CA ALA A 130 -1.93 -13.67 9.69
C ALA A 130 -1.20 -15.01 9.42
N PRO A 131 0.03 -14.97 8.84
CA PRO A 131 0.85 -13.79 8.57
C PRO A 131 0.34 -12.95 7.41
N ALA A 132 0.43 -11.63 7.54
CA ALA A 132 -0.01 -10.66 6.55
C ALA A 132 1.12 -9.67 6.21
N TRP A 133 1.02 -9.07 5.03
CA TRP A 133 1.98 -8.02 4.66
C TRP A 133 1.93 -6.86 5.65
N PRO A 134 3.07 -6.50 6.30
CA PRO A 134 3.07 -5.53 7.40
C PRO A 134 2.53 -4.14 7.05
N SER A 135 2.50 -3.81 5.75
CA SER A 135 1.99 -2.51 5.32
C SER A 135 0.47 -2.35 5.51
N TYR A 136 -0.31 -3.43 5.59
CA TYR A 136 -1.75 -3.33 5.85
C TYR A 136 -2.02 -2.70 7.21
N ASP A 137 -1.31 -3.15 8.26
CA ASP A 137 -1.42 -2.57 9.60
C ASP A 137 -1.14 -1.07 9.60
N GLY A 138 -0.04 -0.67 8.95
CA GLY A 138 0.35 0.73 8.86
C GLY A 138 -0.69 1.59 8.15
N MET A 139 -1.27 1.11 7.04
CA MET A 139 -2.30 1.82 6.29
C MET A 139 -3.59 1.96 7.10
N LEU A 140 -4.05 0.87 7.74
CA LEU A 140 -5.28 0.87 8.55
C LEU A 140 -5.14 1.81 9.76
N LYS A 141 -4.04 1.73 10.49
CA LYS A 141 -3.77 2.64 11.61
C LYS A 141 -3.70 4.10 11.17
N LEU A 142 -3.10 4.39 10.00
CA LEU A 142 -3.02 5.75 9.45
C LEU A 142 -4.38 6.40 9.29
N ILE A 143 -5.38 5.64 8.85
CA ILE A 143 -6.75 6.12 8.66
C ILE A 143 -7.63 5.97 9.91
N GLY A 144 -7.07 5.46 11.00
CA GLY A 144 -7.79 5.24 12.26
C GLY A 144 -8.64 3.97 12.31
N ALA A 145 -8.52 3.08 11.31
CA ALA A 145 -9.16 1.78 11.33
C ALA A 145 -8.38 0.77 12.20
N ILE A 146 -9.05 -0.29 12.63
CA ILE A 146 -8.53 -1.27 13.58
C ILE A 146 -8.23 -2.58 12.84
N PRO A 147 -6.96 -2.98 12.67
CA PRO A 147 -6.62 -4.28 12.11
C PRO A 147 -6.94 -5.40 13.11
N ILE A 148 -7.70 -6.39 12.69
CA ILE A 148 -8.02 -7.59 13.46
C ILE A 148 -7.31 -8.77 12.79
N HIS A 149 -6.32 -9.33 13.48
CA HIS A 149 -5.55 -10.46 12.95
C HIS A 149 -6.25 -11.78 13.22
N VAL A 150 -6.54 -12.52 12.15
CA VAL A 150 -7.14 -13.86 12.20
C VAL A 150 -6.07 -14.88 11.81
N PRO A 151 -5.83 -15.92 12.62
CA PRO A 151 -4.84 -16.92 12.29
C PRO A 151 -5.24 -17.72 11.05
N VAL A 152 -4.25 -18.17 10.29
CA VAL A 152 -4.42 -19.21 9.27
C VAL A 152 -4.02 -20.57 9.86
N ASN A 153 -4.53 -21.65 9.27
CA ASN A 153 -4.07 -22.98 9.58
C ASN A 153 -2.58 -23.14 9.17
N ARG A 154 -1.75 -23.61 10.09
CA ARG A 154 -0.29 -23.70 9.87
C ARG A 154 0.14 -24.81 8.91
N GLU A 155 -0.73 -25.78 8.64
CA GLU A 155 -0.41 -26.92 7.77
C GLU A 155 -0.65 -26.57 6.30
N ASN A 156 -1.69 -25.80 5.99
CA ASN A 156 -2.11 -25.52 4.62
C ASN A 156 -2.27 -24.04 4.30
N TYR A 157 -2.05 -23.17 5.28
CA TYR A 157 -2.19 -21.69 5.17
C TYR A 157 -3.58 -21.21 4.74
N HIS A 158 -4.61 -22.06 4.85
CA HIS A 158 -5.99 -21.63 4.61
C HIS A 158 -6.51 -20.83 5.80
N PRO A 159 -7.41 -19.86 5.57
CA PRO A 159 -8.09 -19.16 6.64
C PRO A 159 -8.80 -20.13 7.60
N ASP A 160 -8.63 -19.92 8.90
CA ASP A 160 -9.43 -20.59 9.91
C ASP A 160 -10.83 -19.95 9.89
N MET A 161 -11.81 -20.67 9.37
CA MET A 161 -13.15 -20.13 9.17
C MET A 161 -13.93 -19.94 10.46
N ASP A 162 -13.64 -20.73 11.49
CA ASP A 162 -14.30 -20.58 12.80
C ASP A 162 -13.71 -19.39 13.54
N ALA A 163 -12.39 -19.25 13.54
CA ALA A 163 -11.73 -18.05 14.05
C ALA A 163 -12.15 -16.79 13.26
N THR A 164 -12.31 -16.91 11.93
CA THR A 164 -12.79 -15.80 11.09
C THR A 164 -14.20 -15.36 11.50
N ARG A 165 -15.15 -16.31 11.65
CA ARG A 165 -16.50 -15.99 12.09
C ARG A 165 -16.53 -15.38 13.48
N ALA A 166 -15.72 -15.90 14.40
CA ALA A 166 -15.63 -15.39 15.77
C ALA A 166 -15.04 -13.97 15.83
N ALA A 167 -14.18 -13.59 14.87
CA ALA A 167 -13.59 -12.27 14.80
C ALA A 167 -14.51 -11.20 14.19
N ILE A 168 -15.64 -11.59 13.56
CA ILE A 168 -16.59 -10.64 12.97
C ILE A 168 -17.45 -10.00 14.09
N THR A 169 -17.44 -8.67 14.10
CA THR A 169 -18.26 -7.86 15.02
C THR A 169 -19.18 -6.91 14.23
N SER A 170 -19.98 -6.14 14.93
CA SER A 170 -20.78 -5.07 14.30
C SER A 170 -19.94 -3.93 13.71
N LYS A 171 -18.64 -3.87 14.04
CA LYS A 171 -17.69 -2.89 13.52
C LYS A 171 -16.89 -3.42 12.34
N THR A 172 -16.94 -4.71 12.05
CA THR A 172 -16.23 -5.31 10.93
C THR A 172 -16.76 -4.76 9.61
N LYS A 173 -15.93 -4.05 8.89
CA LYS A 173 -16.28 -3.39 7.63
C LYS A 173 -15.69 -4.08 6.40
N ALA A 174 -14.50 -4.67 6.55
CA ALA A 174 -13.82 -5.30 5.43
C ALA A 174 -12.97 -6.49 5.86
N ILE A 175 -12.62 -7.33 4.89
CA ILE A 175 -11.64 -8.41 5.00
C ILE A 175 -10.64 -8.22 3.87
N VAL A 176 -9.35 -8.27 4.18
CA VAL A 176 -8.29 -8.24 3.16
C VAL A 176 -7.91 -9.67 2.79
N ILE A 177 -8.09 -10.00 1.53
CA ILE A 177 -7.68 -11.28 0.95
C ILE A 177 -6.55 -11.00 -0.04
N ASN A 178 -5.39 -11.60 0.20
CA ASN A 178 -4.24 -11.53 -0.69
C ASN A 178 -3.87 -12.96 -1.13
N SER A 179 -4.05 -13.25 -2.41
CA SER A 179 -3.78 -14.59 -2.97
C SER A 179 -3.17 -14.48 -4.38
N PRO A 180 -2.00 -15.08 -4.63
CA PRO A 180 -1.08 -15.67 -3.64
C PRO A 180 -0.66 -14.67 -2.56
N ASN A 181 -0.40 -15.17 -1.34
CA ASN A 181 -0.13 -14.30 -0.20
C ASN A 181 1.26 -13.63 -0.29
N ASN A 182 1.41 -12.50 0.37
CA ASN A 182 2.68 -11.84 0.64
C ASN A 182 2.81 -11.65 2.17
N PRO A 183 3.81 -12.24 2.78
CA PRO A 183 4.77 -13.22 2.26
C PRO A 183 4.17 -14.59 2.02
#